data_d879ffab59fb0f7d145e4cdd03f1d475
#
_entry.id   d879ffab59fb0f7d145e4cdd03f1d475
#
_cell.length_a   1.000
_cell.length_b   1.000
_cell.length_c   1.000
_cell.angle_alpha   90.00
_cell.angle_beta   90.00
_cell.angle_gamma   90.00
#
_symmetry.space_group_name_H-M   'P 1'
#
loop_
_entity.id
_entity.type
_entity.pdbx_description
1 polymer ?
#
loop_
_entity_poly.entity_id
_entity_poly.type
_entity_poly.pdbx_seq_one_letter_code
_entity_poly.pdbx_strand_id
1 'polypeptide(L)'
;MRRAGDVVLRDVSEQDLPTFFDHQMDPDATRMAAFPARDREIFMAHWMKILGDDTVVTQTIVYDGQVAGNVVSFAVSGQPHVGYWIGKDYWGKGIATRALSAFLNDVTVRPLYGRVARGNIASIRVLEKCGFTVAGEEAPITNGDDEIEEVILILG
;
A
#
# COMPACT_ATOMS: atom_id res chain seq x y z
N MET A 1 9.36 24.80 4.20
CA MET A 1 9.55 24.34 5.60
C MET A 1 8.54 23.24 5.92
N ARG A 2 9.04 22.14 6.48
CA ARG A 2 8.17 21.04 6.90
C ARG A 2 7.53 21.35 8.24
N ARG A 3 6.22 21.13 8.34
CA ARG A 3 5.49 21.28 9.59
C ARG A 3 5.31 19.94 10.27
N ALA A 4 5.16 19.94 11.60
CA ALA A 4 4.82 18.72 12.33
C ALA A 4 3.51 18.15 11.80
N GLY A 5 3.46 16.82 11.58
CA GLY A 5 2.31 16.14 11.01
C GLY A 5 2.20 16.19 9.50
N ASP A 6 3.16 16.77 8.79
CA ASP A 6 3.18 16.75 7.33
C ASP A 6 3.47 15.36 6.81
N VAL A 7 2.74 14.97 5.75
CA VAL A 7 2.98 13.74 5.00
C VAL A 7 3.77 14.09 3.75
N VAL A 8 4.90 13.44 3.57
CA VAL A 8 5.81 13.67 2.43
C VAL A 8 6.09 12.33 1.78
N LEU A 9 6.11 12.30 0.45
CA LEU A 9 6.55 11.13 -0.32
C LEU A 9 7.96 11.39 -0.84
N ARG A 10 8.79 10.35 -0.81
CA ARG A 10 10.11 10.38 -1.43
C ARG A 10 10.45 9.00 -2.00
N ASP A 11 11.48 8.93 -2.82
CA ASP A 11 11.90 7.66 -3.37
C ASP A 11 12.33 6.70 -2.26
N VAL A 12 12.04 5.42 -2.47
CA VAL A 12 12.43 4.38 -1.52
C VAL A 12 13.94 4.20 -1.58
N SER A 13 14.56 4.15 -0.41
CA SER A 13 15.97 3.81 -0.24
C SER A 13 16.08 2.41 0.39
N GLU A 14 17.17 1.70 0.11
CA GLU A 14 17.41 0.42 0.77
C GLU A 14 17.39 0.53 2.30
N GLN A 15 17.75 1.69 2.82
CA GLN A 15 17.73 1.95 4.27
C GLN A 15 16.32 1.96 4.86
N ASP A 16 15.29 2.11 4.03
CA ASP A 16 13.89 2.07 4.49
C ASP A 16 13.40 0.64 4.68
N LEU A 17 14.01 -0.33 4.03
CA LEU A 17 13.50 -1.71 3.98
C LEU A 17 13.40 -2.38 5.35
N PRO A 18 14.37 -2.22 6.27
CA PRO A 18 14.19 -2.78 7.62
C PRO A 18 12.95 -2.26 8.34
N THR A 19 12.64 -0.97 8.17
CA THR A 19 11.44 -0.37 8.76
C THR A 19 10.17 -0.93 8.12
N PHE A 20 10.15 -1.09 6.79
CA PHE A 20 9.02 -1.71 6.09
C PHE A 20 8.83 -3.15 6.56
N PHE A 21 9.93 -3.87 6.76
CA PHE A 21 9.87 -5.23 7.28
C PHE A 21 9.21 -5.25 8.67
N ASP A 22 9.64 -4.37 9.56
CA ASP A 22 9.06 -4.27 10.91
C ASP A 22 7.57 -3.96 10.86
N HIS A 23 7.14 -3.09 9.93
CA HIS A 23 5.72 -2.77 9.76
C HIS A 23 4.89 -4.00 9.42
N GLN A 24 5.36 -4.86 8.54
CA GLN A 24 4.61 -6.04 8.11
C GLN A 24 4.66 -7.18 9.14
N MET A 25 5.54 -7.10 10.12
CA MET A 25 5.61 -8.10 11.19
C MET A 25 4.54 -7.89 12.27
N ASP A 26 3.87 -6.74 12.29
CA ASP A 26 2.81 -6.49 13.26
C ASP A 26 1.62 -7.43 13.01
N PRO A 27 1.19 -8.25 13.99
CA PRO A 27 0.10 -9.21 13.78
C PRO A 27 -1.23 -8.56 13.41
N ASP A 28 -1.52 -7.37 13.94
CA ASP A 28 -2.75 -6.66 13.61
C ASP A 28 -2.73 -6.17 12.18
N ALA A 29 -1.56 -5.70 11.70
CA ALA A 29 -1.39 -5.24 10.33
C ALA A 29 -1.54 -6.39 9.33
N THR A 30 -0.93 -7.55 9.59
CA THR A 30 -1.04 -8.71 8.70
C THR A 30 -2.47 -9.27 8.69
N ARG A 31 -3.14 -9.26 9.83
CA ARG A 31 -4.52 -9.70 9.92
C ARG A 31 -5.44 -8.77 9.12
N MET A 32 -5.25 -7.46 9.24
CA MET A 32 -6.05 -6.47 8.52
C MET A 32 -5.84 -6.55 7.00
N ALA A 33 -4.60 -6.75 6.57
CA ALA A 33 -4.27 -6.91 5.16
C ALA A 33 -4.64 -8.29 4.61
N ALA A 34 -4.92 -9.25 5.49
CA ALA A 34 -5.20 -10.66 5.17
C ALA A 34 -4.05 -11.34 4.40
N PHE A 35 -2.82 -10.93 4.69
CA PHE A 35 -1.62 -11.54 4.13
C PHE A 35 -0.71 -12.04 5.25
N PRO A 36 -0.09 -13.23 5.09
CA PRO A 36 0.90 -13.68 6.06
C PRO A 36 2.13 -12.78 5.99
N ALA A 37 2.78 -12.59 7.13
CA ALA A 37 4.05 -11.89 7.18
C ALA A 37 5.10 -12.72 6.43
N ARG A 38 5.89 -12.07 5.57
CA ARG A 38 7.02 -12.71 4.89
C ARG A 38 8.21 -12.75 5.83
N ASP A 39 9.03 -13.80 5.75
CA ASP A 39 10.29 -13.79 6.47
C ASP A 39 11.24 -12.74 5.88
N ARG A 40 12.30 -12.41 6.62
CA ARG A 40 13.19 -11.31 6.27
C ARG A 40 13.85 -11.49 4.90
N GLU A 41 14.35 -12.68 4.60
CA GLU A 41 15.04 -12.92 3.32
C GLU A 41 14.10 -12.77 2.14
N ILE A 42 12.90 -13.34 2.23
CA ILE A 42 11.88 -13.27 1.18
C ILE A 42 11.44 -11.82 1.00
N PHE A 43 11.21 -11.11 2.10
CA PHE A 43 10.79 -9.72 2.09
C PHE A 43 11.84 -8.83 1.41
N MET A 44 13.10 -8.95 1.81
CA MET A 44 14.18 -8.14 1.25
C MET A 44 14.39 -8.45 -0.24
N ALA A 45 14.35 -9.73 -0.62
CA ALA A 45 14.49 -10.12 -2.03
C ALA A 45 13.34 -9.56 -2.88
N HIS A 46 12.12 -9.59 -2.37
CA HIS A 46 10.95 -9.02 -3.05
C HIS A 46 11.15 -7.51 -3.29
N TRP A 47 11.55 -6.77 -2.27
CA TRP A 47 11.75 -5.32 -2.40
C TRP A 47 12.90 -4.98 -3.34
N MET A 48 14.01 -5.72 -3.27
CA MET A 48 15.12 -5.49 -4.20
C MET A 48 14.67 -5.73 -5.65
N LYS A 49 13.84 -6.74 -5.88
CA LYS A 49 13.29 -7.02 -7.21
C LYS A 49 12.43 -5.86 -7.72
N ILE A 50 11.49 -5.37 -6.90
CA ILE A 50 10.61 -4.29 -7.36
C ILE A 50 11.34 -2.95 -7.49
N LEU A 51 12.36 -2.69 -6.69
CA LEU A 51 13.17 -1.47 -6.83
C LEU A 51 13.96 -1.46 -8.14
N GLY A 52 14.30 -2.64 -8.67
CA GLY A 52 14.97 -2.77 -9.96
C GLY A 52 14.03 -2.84 -11.16
N ASP A 53 12.71 -2.80 -10.94
CA ASP A 53 11.70 -2.92 -11.98
C ASP A 53 11.19 -1.52 -12.36
N ASP A 54 11.53 -1.06 -13.57
CA ASP A 54 11.15 0.27 -14.05
C ASP A 54 9.63 0.44 -14.24
N THR A 55 8.88 -0.66 -14.26
CA THR A 55 7.42 -0.60 -14.39
C THR A 55 6.70 -0.43 -13.06
N VAL A 56 7.42 -0.51 -11.94
CA VAL A 56 6.87 -0.36 -10.59
C VAL A 56 7.30 1.00 -10.04
N VAL A 57 6.32 1.79 -9.60
CA VAL A 57 6.59 3.07 -8.94
C VAL A 57 6.48 2.85 -7.44
N THR A 58 7.54 3.19 -6.71
CA THR A 58 7.58 3.03 -5.24
C THR A 58 7.92 4.35 -4.57
N GLN A 59 7.25 4.65 -3.47
CA GLN A 59 7.53 5.84 -2.67
C GLN A 59 7.49 5.48 -1.19
N THR A 60 8.40 6.06 -0.42
CA THR A 60 8.36 5.98 1.04
C THR A 60 7.45 7.10 1.55
N ILE A 61 6.57 6.75 2.47
CA ILE A 61 5.70 7.70 3.16
C ILE A 61 6.42 8.16 4.42
N VAL A 62 6.67 9.46 4.51
CA VAL A 62 7.32 10.07 5.67
C VAL A 62 6.30 10.93 6.40
N TYR A 63 6.16 10.70 7.70
CA TYR A 63 5.27 11.48 8.55
C TYR A 63 6.09 12.06 9.70
N ASP A 64 6.06 13.38 9.82
CA ASP A 64 6.77 14.09 10.89
C ASP A 64 8.25 13.67 10.97
N GLY A 65 8.87 13.49 9.80
CA GLY A 65 10.29 13.12 9.70
C GLY A 65 10.58 11.63 9.89
N GLN A 66 9.56 10.80 10.12
CA GLN A 66 9.71 9.36 10.35
C GLN A 66 9.14 8.55 9.19
N VAL A 67 9.77 7.42 8.90
CA VAL A 67 9.25 6.48 7.90
C VAL A 67 7.97 5.84 8.45
N ALA A 68 6.84 6.19 7.86
CA ALA A 68 5.52 5.73 8.31
C ALA A 68 4.97 4.57 7.46
N GLY A 69 5.48 4.39 6.25
CA GLY A 69 4.99 3.34 5.38
C GLY A 69 5.49 3.50 3.95
N ASN A 70 4.79 2.85 3.03
CA ASN A 70 5.11 2.92 1.61
C ASN A 70 3.84 2.91 0.77
N VAL A 71 3.95 3.40 -0.47
CA VAL A 71 2.90 3.34 -1.47
C VAL A 71 3.53 2.93 -2.79
N VAL A 72 2.86 2.04 -3.53
CA VAL A 72 3.41 1.44 -4.75
C VAL A 72 2.36 1.39 -5.85
N SER A 73 2.80 1.49 -7.10
CA SER A 73 1.98 1.24 -8.27
C SER A 73 2.64 0.13 -9.10
N PHE A 74 1.85 -0.84 -9.50
CA PHE A 74 2.33 -2.04 -10.18
C PHE A 74 1.25 -2.56 -11.14
N ALA A 75 1.62 -3.47 -12.03
CA ALA A 75 0.67 -4.07 -12.96
C ALA A 75 0.28 -5.47 -12.53
N VAL A 76 -1.02 -5.78 -12.64
CA VAL A 76 -1.54 -7.13 -12.49
C VAL A 76 -2.30 -7.46 -13.77
N SER A 77 -1.86 -8.49 -14.48
CA SER A 77 -2.47 -8.86 -15.77
C SER A 77 -2.58 -7.67 -16.75
N GLY A 78 -1.56 -6.82 -16.76
CA GLY A 78 -1.52 -5.64 -17.63
C GLY A 78 -2.31 -4.43 -17.14
N GLN A 79 -2.99 -4.53 -16.00
CA GLN A 79 -3.78 -3.44 -15.45
C GLN A 79 -3.05 -2.76 -14.29
N PRO A 80 -2.97 -1.42 -14.28
CA PRO A 80 -2.28 -0.71 -13.20
C PRO A 80 -3.06 -0.79 -11.90
N HIS A 81 -2.35 -1.07 -10.84
CA HIS A 81 -2.89 -1.17 -9.47
C HIS A 81 -2.07 -0.29 -8.54
N VAL A 82 -2.67 0.09 -7.43
CA VAL A 82 -2.01 0.80 -6.35
C VAL A 82 -2.19 0.03 -5.04
N GLY A 83 -1.15 0.03 -4.22
CA GLY A 83 -1.19 -0.53 -2.89
C GLY A 83 -0.37 0.32 -1.94
N TYR A 84 -0.62 0.18 -0.65
CA TYR A 84 0.15 0.88 0.37
C TYR A 84 0.16 0.09 1.67
N TRP A 85 1.11 0.40 2.52
CA TRP A 85 1.21 -0.18 3.86
C TRP A 85 1.61 0.91 4.84
N ILE A 86 0.84 1.09 5.91
CA ILE A 86 1.12 2.05 6.96
C ILE A 86 1.47 1.29 8.24
N GLY A 87 2.57 1.66 8.89
CA GLY A 87 2.93 1.10 10.17
C GLY A 87 1.85 1.36 11.22
N LYS A 88 1.60 0.37 12.08
CA LYS A 88 0.51 0.44 13.04
C LYS A 88 0.53 1.68 13.92
N ASP A 89 1.72 2.12 14.34
CA ASP A 89 1.87 3.30 15.20
C ASP A 89 1.36 4.59 14.53
N TYR A 90 1.16 4.56 13.22
CA TYR A 90 0.71 5.70 12.44
C TYR A 90 -0.75 5.61 12.00
N TRP A 91 -1.48 4.58 12.44
CA TRP A 91 -2.89 4.43 12.10
C TRP A 91 -3.76 5.50 12.77
N GLY A 92 -4.89 5.83 12.15
CA GLY A 92 -5.86 6.75 12.73
C GLY A 92 -5.49 8.22 12.61
N LYS A 93 -4.47 8.56 11.83
CA LYS A 93 -3.98 9.94 11.66
C LYS A 93 -4.26 10.54 10.28
N GLY A 94 -4.95 9.78 9.41
CA GLY A 94 -5.24 10.23 8.04
C GLY A 94 -4.02 10.21 7.11
N ILE A 95 -2.94 9.52 7.49
CA ILE A 95 -1.69 9.49 6.71
C ILE A 95 -1.90 8.79 5.38
N ALA A 96 -2.59 7.63 5.37
CA ALA A 96 -2.83 6.88 4.16
C ALA A 96 -3.58 7.70 3.11
N THR A 97 -4.63 8.42 3.53
CA THR A 97 -5.42 9.26 2.63
C THR A 97 -4.57 10.37 2.03
N ARG A 98 -3.78 11.06 2.85
CA ARG A 98 -2.92 12.15 2.38
C ARG A 98 -1.81 11.63 1.47
N ALA A 99 -1.20 10.50 1.83
CA ALA A 99 -0.14 9.90 1.03
C ALA A 99 -0.66 9.43 -0.33
N LEU A 100 -1.80 8.74 -0.34
CA LEU A 100 -2.39 8.27 -1.60
C LEU A 100 -2.80 9.44 -2.47
N SER A 101 -3.41 10.48 -1.91
CA SER A 101 -3.79 11.68 -2.65
C SER A 101 -2.57 12.33 -3.32
N ALA A 102 -1.45 12.46 -2.58
CA ALA A 102 -0.21 12.99 -3.13
C ALA A 102 0.36 12.09 -4.23
N PHE A 103 0.33 10.78 -4.03
CA PHE A 103 0.82 9.80 -5.00
C PHE A 103 0.05 9.88 -6.32
N LEU A 104 -1.26 10.08 -6.25
CA LEU A 104 -2.12 10.17 -7.43
C LEU A 104 -1.87 11.43 -8.27
N ASN A 105 -1.24 12.44 -7.70
CA ASN A 105 -0.81 13.60 -8.48
C ASN A 105 0.36 13.29 -9.40
N ASP A 106 1.19 12.32 -9.02
CA ASP A 106 2.36 11.91 -9.79
C ASP A 106 2.07 10.69 -10.68
N VAL A 107 1.24 9.78 -10.20
CA VAL A 107 0.83 8.58 -10.93
C VAL A 107 -0.54 8.84 -11.56
N THR A 108 -0.54 9.18 -12.84
CA THR A 108 -1.74 9.67 -13.54
C THR A 108 -2.36 8.66 -14.48
N VAL A 109 -1.82 7.44 -14.56
CA VAL A 109 -2.39 6.38 -15.40
C VAL A 109 -3.82 6.05 -14.94
N ARG A 110 -4.73 5.93 -15.91
CA ARG A 110 -6.16 5.63 -15.63
C ARG A 110 -6.67 4.61 -16.65
N PRO A 111 -7.59 3.74 -16.27
CA PRO A 111 -8.08 3.54 -14.91
C PRO A 111 -6.98 2.95 -14.00
N LEU A 112 -7.07 3.22 -12.71
CA LEU A 112 -6.17 2.68 -11.70
C LEU A 112 -7.00 1.87 -10.71
N TYR A 113 -6.52 0.69 -10.36
CA TYR A 113 -7.27 -0.26 -9.54
C TYR A 113 -6.67 -0.40 -8.16
N GLY A 114 -7.53 -0.66 -7.17
CA GLY A 114 -7.11 -1.07 -5.85
C GLY A 114 -7.82 -2.36 -5.46
N ARG A 115 -7.09 -3.33 -4.93
CA ARG A 115 -7.64 -4.57 -4.40
C ARG A 115 -7.46 -4.57 -2.90
N VAL A 116 -8.53 -4.78 -2.17
CA VAL A 116 -8.54 -4.68 -0.71
C VAL A 116 -9.30 -5.87 -0.15
N ALA A 117 -8.75 -6.50 0.90
CA ALA A 117 -9.48 -7.52 1.63
C ALA A 117 -10.82 -6.95 2.11
N ARG A 118 -11.90 -7.70 1.94
CA ARG A 118 -13.26 -7.22 2.23
C ARG A 118 -13.40 -6.71 3.66
N GLY A 119 -12.74 -7.34 4.62
CA GLY A 119 -12.80 -6.93 6.02
C GLY A 119 -11.98 -5.68 6.34
N ASN A 120 -11.15 -5.19 5.43
CA ASN A 120 -10.32 -4.02 5.66
C ASN A 120 -11.08 -2.73 5.32
N ILE A 121 -12.05 -2.40 6.15
CA ILE A 121 -12.94 -1.25 5.93
C ILE A 121 -12.16 0.06 5.89
N ALA A 122 -11.13 0.19 6.73
CA ALA A 122 -10.33 1.41 6.78
C ALA A 122 -9.66 1.69 5.43
N SER A 123 -9.11 0.66 4.78
CA SER A 123 -8.46 0.81 3.48
C SER A 123 -9.47 1.12 2.37
N ILE A 124 -10.65 0.51 2.40
CA ILE A 124 -11.72 0.81 1.45
C ILE A 124 -12.08 2.30 1.55
N ARG A 125 -12.23 2.81 2.77
CA ARG A 125 -12.56 4.22 2.99
C ARG A 125 -11.46 5.16 2.50
N VAL A 126 -10.20 4.79 2.68
CA VAL A 126 -9.09 5.59 2.18
C VAL A 126 -9.17 5.72 0.65
N LEU A 127 -9.38 4.62 -0.04
CA LEU A 127 -9.51 4.63 -1.49
C LEU A 127 -10.72 5.46 -1.93
N GLU A 128 -11.87 5.29 -1.27
CA GLU A 128 -13.07 6.06 -1.59
C GLU A 128 -12.86 7.56 -1.40
N LYS A 129 -12.17 7.97 -0.34
CA LYS A 129 -11.85 9.39 -0.09
C LYS A 129 -10.94 9.95 -1.18
N CYS A 130 -10.16 9.13 -1.84
CA CYS A 130 -9.28 9.54 -2.94
C CYS A 130 -9.95 9.45 -4.31
N GLY A 131 -11.26 9.18 -4.35
CA GLY A 131 -12.03 9.19 -5.59
C GLY A 131 -12.29 7.82 -6.21
N PHE A 132 -11.80 6.75 -5.60
CA PHE A 132 -12.09 5.40 -6.09
C PHE A 132 -13.53 5.02 -5.79
N THR A 133 -14.12 4.21 -6.67
CA THR A 133 -15.45 3.64 -6.47
C THR A 133 -15.36 2.12 -6.52
N VAL A 134 -16.26 1.45 -5.80
CA VAL A 134 -16.31 0.00 -5.82
C VAL A 134 -16.73 -0.46 -7.22
N ALA A 135 -15.85 -1.21 -7.89
CA ALA A 135 -16.11 -1.73 -9.22
C ALA A 135 -16.78 -3.11 -9.18
N GLY A 136 -16.49 -3.88 -8.13
CA GLY A 136 -17.08 -5.20 -7.97
C GLY A 136 -16.37 -5.99 -6.90
N GLU A 137 -16.83 -7.22 -6.71
CA GLU A 137 -16.20 -8.18 -5.82
C GLU A 137 -15.66 -9.32 -6.67
N GLU A 138 -14.41 -9.68 -6.44
CA GLU A 138 -13.82 -10.83 -7.11
C GLU A 138 -14.20 -12.13 -6.40
N ALA A 139 -14.06 -13.22 -7.13
CA ALA A 139 -14.12 -14.54 -6.54
C ALA A 139 -13.02 -14.67 -5.48
N PRO A 140 -13.22 -15.49 -4.45
CA PRO A 140 -12.21 -15.70 -3.43
C PRO A 140 -10.86 -16.10 -4.04
N ILE A 141 -9.79 -15.51 -3.49
CA ILE A 141 -8.42 -15.86 -3.86
C ILE A 141 -7.90 -16.80 -2.78
N THR A 142 -7.34 -17.91 -3.20
CA THR A 142 -6.71 -18.84 -2.26
C THR A 142 -5.29 -18.37 -1.98
N ASN A 143 -4.97 -18.14 -0.72
CA ASN A 143 -3.64 -17.79 -0.25
C ASN A 143 -3.22 -18.84 0.77
N GLY A 144 -2.54 -19.90 0.27
CA GLY A 144 -2.30 -21.09 1.06
C GLY A 144 -3.61 -21.87 1.26
N ASP A 145 -3.95 -22.13 2.51
CA ASP A 145 -5.20 -22.83 2.85
C ASP A 145 -6.38 -21.89 3.09
N ASP A 146 -6.14 -20.57 3.06
CA ASP A 146 -7.16 -19.58 3.34
C ASP A 146 -7.69 -18.93 2.06
N GLU A 147 -9.01 -18.78 1.98
CA GLU A 147 -9.66 -18.01 0.93
C GLU A 147 -9.84 -16.57 1.40
N ILE A 148 -9.42 -15.61 0.55
CA ILE A 148 -9.56 -14.19 0.85
C ILE A 148 -10.52 -13.58 -0.15
N GLU A 149 -11.60 -12.97 0.36
CA GLU A 149 -12.49 -12.17 -0.48
C GLU A 149 -11.94 -10.75 -0.59
N GLU A 150 -11.83 -10.28 -1.82
CA GLU A 150 -11.35 -8.94 -2.11
C GLU A 150 -12.44 -8.09 -2.74
N VAL A 151 -12.38 -6.80 -2.45
CA VAL A 151 -13.17 -5.77 -3.12
C VAL A 151 -12.25 -5.06 -4.10
N ILE A 152 -12.72 -4.86 -5.32
CA ILE A 152 -11.98 -4.11 -6.34
C ILE A 152 -12.58 -2.72 -6.42
N LEU A 153 -11.70 -1.71 -6.32
CA LEU A 153 -12.07 -0.32 -6.51
C LEU A 153 -11.36 0.22 -7.74
N ILE A 154 -11.97 1.20 -8.38
CA ILE A 154 -11.45 1.78 -9.61
C ILE A 154 -11.48 3.30 -9.52
N LEU A 155 -10.40 3.92 -10.02
CA LEU A 155 -10.30 5.35 -10.27
C LEU A 155 -10.22 5.53 -11.77
N GLY A 156 -11.29 6.10 -12.33
CA GLY A 156 -11.40 6.33 -13.78
C GLY A 156 -10.66 7.55 -14.30
#